data_7792f554e8ceeeb0c1f003bd1d2d4a7c
#
_entry.id   7792f554e8ceeeb0c1f003bd1d2d4a7c
#
_cell.length_a   1.000
_cell.length_b   1.000
_cell.length_c   1.000
_cell.angle_alpha   90.00
_cell.angle_beta   90.00
_cell.angle_gamma   90.00
#
_symmetry.space_group_name_H-M   'P 1'
#
loop_
_entity.id
_entity.type
_entity.pdbx_description
1 polymer ?
#
loop_
_entity_poly.entity_id
_entity_poly.type
_entity_poly.pdbx_seq_one_letter_code
_entity_poly.pdbx_strand_id
1 'polypeptide(L)'
;MKKFAATLSIPFLLAACAQFQNPDAGEPVSDHPTQRSVNDVVECMTQEAAKHDASFKTTAIPQGSMLDFGDSNIVKVRSDNGATQYRFYAGKRHVSNLWIGGASKTCAP
;
A
#
# COMPACT_ATOMS: atom_id res chain seq x y z
N MET A 1 -9.85 -30.85 -31.67
CA MET A 1 -9.60 -30.26 -31.56
C MET A 1 -9.56 -29.48 -30.96
N LYS A 2 -9.64 -29.08 -30.61
CA LYS A 2 -9.74 -28.32 -30.18
C LYS A 2 -9.45 -27.97 -29.05
N LYS A 3 -9.42 -28.18 -28.36
CA LYS A 3 -9.07 -28.05 -27.25
C LYS A 3 -8.22 -27.06 -26.91
N PHE A 4 -7.54 -26.67 -27.50
CA PHE A 4 -6.63 -25.79 -27.30
C PHE A 4 -7.15 -24.50 -26.93
N ALA A 5 -8.15 -24.20 -27.37
CA ALA A 5 -8.64 -22.90 -27.15
C ALA A 5 -8.84 -22.62 -25.73
N ALA A 6 -9.27 -23.54 -25.03
CA ALA A 6 -9.61 -23.29 -23.67
C ALA A 6 -8.48 -22.79 -22.87
N THR A 7 -7.38 -23.29 -23.14
CA THR A 7 -6.30 -22.92 -22.31
C THR A 7 -5.89 -21.53 -22.46
N LEU A 8 -6.23 -20.94 -23.53
CA LEU A 8 -5.80 -19.65 -23.73
C LEU A 8 -6.37 -18.65 -22.82
N SER A 9 -7.57 -18.78 -22.51
CA SER A 9 -8.21 -17.75 -21.76
C SER A 9 -7.73 -17.63 -20.37
N ILE A 10 -7.34 -18.70 -19.81
CA ILE A 10 -6.95 -18.64 -18.44
C ILE A 10 -5.83 -17.72 -18.14
N PRO A 11 -4.76 -17.73 -18.85
CA PRO A 11 -3.66 -16.86 -18.55
C PRO A 11 -4.03 -15.40 -18.60
N PHE A 12 -5.00 -15.07 -19.41
CA PHE A 12 -5.42 -13.77 -19.43
C PHE A 12 -5.88 -13.24 -18.15
N LEU A 13 -6.63 -14.00 -17.46
CA LEU A 13 -7.18 -13.57 -16.21
C LEU A 13 -6.14 -13.24 -15.23
N LEU A 14 -5.14 -14.02 -15.20
CA LEU A 14 -4.09 -13.80 -14.26
C LEU A 14 -3.37 -12.51 -14.54
N ALA A 15 -3.16 -12.25 -15.76
CA ALA A 15 -2.47 -11.07 -16.11
C ALA A 15 -3.27 -9.85 -15.70
N ALA A 16 -4.54 -9.92 -15.89
CA ALA A 16 -5.37 -8.80 -15.54
C ALA A 16 -5.33 -8.55 -14.06
N CYS A 17 -5.35 -9.60 -13.29
CA CYS A 17 -5.30 -9.43 -11.86
C CYS A 17 -4.00 -8.81 -11.43
N ALA A 18 -2.95 -9.21 -12.02
CA ALA A 18 -1.67 -8.67 -11.65
C ALA A 18 -1.63 -7.19 -11.90
N GLN A 19 -2.26 -6.74 -12.94
CA GLN A 19 -2.24 -5.36 -13.19
C GLN A 19 -2.98 -4.53 -12.24
N PHE A 20 -4.03 -5.04 -11.70
CA PHE A 20 -4.74 -4.30 -10.74
C PHE A 20 -3.96 -4.02 -9.54
N GLN A 21 -2.97 -4.81 -9.29
CA GLN A 21 -2.26 -4.66 -8.11
C GLN A 21 -1.31 -3.58 -8.15
N ASN A 22 -1.23 -2.91 -9.21
CA ASN A 22 -0.10 -2.12 -9.39
C ASN A 22 -0.33 -0.72 -9.73
N PRO A 23 -1.13 0.00 -9.02
CA PRO A 23 -1.21 1.41 -9.25
C PRO A 23 0.09 2.07 -8.85
N ASP A 24 0.82 1.41 -8.03
CA ASP A 24 2.07 1.96 -7.55
C ASP A 24 3.16 1.02 -7.93
N ALA A 25 3.30 0.79 -9.20
CA ALA A 25 4.21 -0.20 -9.72
C ALA A 25 5.66 0.05 -9.42
N GLY A 26 6.03 1.23 -9.05
CA GLY A 26 7.42 1.47 -8.74
C GLY A 26 7.85 0.76 -7.48
N GLU A 27 9.07 0.94 -7.10
CA GLU A 27 9.57 0.31 -5.89
C GLU A 27 9.25 1.15 -4.67
N PRO A 28 8.93 0.53 -3.56
CA PRO A 28 8.63 1.30 -2.36
C PRO A 28 9.89 1.95 -1.82
N VAL A 29 9.74 3.10 -1.21
CA VAL A 29 10.85 3.76 -0.55
C VAL A 29 10.95 3.32 0.90
N SER A 30 9.93 2.68 1.43
CA SER A 30 9.98 2.02 2.73
C SER A 30 9.28 0.69 2.57
N ASP A 31 9.89 -0.38 3.04
CA ASP A 31 9.32 -1.71 2.91
C ASP A 31 9.87 -2.54 4.04
N HIS A 32 9.06 -2.77 5.06
CA HIS A 32 9.54 -3.53 6.21
C HIS A 32 8.38 -4.08 7.02
N PRO A 33 8.62 -5.11 7.81
CA PRO A 33 7.59 -5.65 8.67
C PRO A 33 7.51 -4.88 9.97
N THR A 34 6.38 -4.96 10.63
CA THR A 34 6.22 -4.39 11.95
C THR A 34 5.36 -5.34 12.77
N GLN A 35 5.51 -5.28 14.07
CA GLN A 35 4.72 -6.09 14.97
C GLN A 35 3.36 -5.46 15.27
N ARG A 36 3.16 -4.22 14.85
CA ARG A 36 1.88 -3.58 15.09
C ARG A 36 0.84 -4.12 14.14
N SER A 37 -0.42 -4.13 14.57
CA SER A 37 -1.49 -4.60 13.70
C SER A 37 -1.77 -3.58 12.60
N VAL A 38 -2.46 -4.01 11.55
CA VAL A 38 -2.85 -3.12 10.48
C VAL A 38 -3.64 -1.95 11.05
N ASN A 39 -4.59 -2.21 11.92
CA ASN A 39 -5.41 -1.14 12.48
C ASN A 39 -4.58 -0.15 13.29
N ASP A 40 -3.63 -0.63 14.04
CA ASP A 40 -2.78 0.25 14.84
C ASP A 40 -1.94 1.15 13.94
N VAL A 41 -1.42 0.60 12.87
CA VAL A 41 -0.63 1.38 11.94
C VAL A 41 -1.50 2.46 11.29
N VAL A 42 -2.69 2.09 10.85
CA VAL A 42 -3.58 3.04 10.20
C VAL A 42 -3.97 4.15 11.15
N GLU A 43 -4.27 3.79 12.39
CA GLU A 43 -4.64 4.80 13.37
C GLU A 43 -3.49 5.74 13.66
N CYS A 44 -2.30 5.21 13.78
CA CYS A 44 -1.13 6.02 14.00
C CYS A 44 -0.90 6.97 12.83
N MET A 45 -1.04 6.49 11.61
CA MET A 45 -0.87 7.32 10.44
C MET A 45 -1.93 8.42 10.38
N THR A 46 -3.14 8.14 10.84
CA THR A 46 -4.19 9.14 10.90
C THR A 46 -3.79 10.27 11.85
N GLN A 47 -3.24 9.90 12.99
CA GLN A 47 -2.81 10.90 13.96
C GLN A 47 -1.63 11.71 13.44
N GLU A 48 -0.70 11.05 12.78
CA GLU A 48 0.44 11.76 12.22
C GLU A 48 0.00 12.72 11.12
N ALA A 49 -0.93 12.30 10.29
CA ALA A 49 -1.44 13.16 9.24
C ALA A 49 -2.09 14.41 9.83
N ALA A 50 -2.81 14.25 10.91
CA ALA A 50 -3.48 15.38 11.54
C ALA A 50 -2.47 16.40 12.04
N LYS A 51 -1.31 15.97 12.48
CA LYS A 51 -0.27 16.89 12.94
C LYS A 51 0.25 17.77 11.81
N HIS A 52 0.08 17.33 10.58
CA HIS A 52 0.57 18.05 9.42
C HIS A 52 -0.56 18.62 8.58
N ASP A 53 -1.76 18.71 9.17
CA ASP A 53 -2.94 19.20 8.48
C ASP A 53 -3.17 18.43 7.19
N ALA A 54 -2.93 17.14 7.23
CA ALA A 54 -3.07 16.28 6.06
C ALA A 54 -4.10 15.21 6.34
N SER A 55 -4.56 14.57 5.28
CA SER A 55 -5.48 13.46 5.42
C SER A 55 -5.19 12.48 4.29
N PHE A 56 -5.81 11.31 4.36
CA PHE A 56 -5.65 10.33 3.31
C PHE A 56 -6.96 9.57 3.16
N LYS A 57 -7.11 8.95 2.01
CA LYS A 57 -8.27 8.14 1.73
C LYS A 57 -7.87 6.69 1.98
N THR A 58 -8.69 5.96 2.72
CA THR A 58 -8.41 4.57 3.03
C THR A 58 -9.26 3.66 2.15
N THR A 59 -8.62 2.67 1.54
CA THR A 59 -9.31 1.69 0.74
C THR A 59 -8.93 0.32 1.24
N ALA A 60 -9.91 -0.56 1.37
CA ALA A 60 -9.62 -1.93 1.78
C ALA A 60 -8.94 -2.68 0.64
N ILE A 61 -7.92 -3.42 0.95
CA ILE A 61 -7.25 -4.29 0.00
C ILE A 61 -7.13 -5.66 0.67
N PRO A 62 -6.79 -6.70 -0.07
CA PRO A 62 -6.70 -8.01 0.54
C PRO A 62 -5.76 -7.97 1.74
N GLN A 63 -6.29 -8.38 2.87
CA GLN A 63 -5.56 -8.50 4.13
C GLN A 63 -5.04 -7.18 4.69
N GLY A 64 -5.58 -6.07 4.27
CA GLY A 64 -5.10 -4.82 4.82
C GLY A 64 -5.78 -3.59 4.28
N SER A 65 -5.05 -2.51 4.25
CA SER A 65 -5.55 -1.20 3.87
C SER A 65 -4.54 -0.48 3.01
N MET A 66 -5.07 0.30 2.08
CA MET A 66 -4.25 1.18 1.26
C MET A 66 -4.59 2.61 1.65
N LEU A 67 -3.59 3.40 1.92
CA LEU A 67 -3.74 4.78 2.34
C LEU A 67 -3.25 5.67 1.21
N ASP A 68 -4.15 6.47 0.66
CA ASP A 68 -3.84 7.31 -0.49
C ASP A 68 -3.74 8.76 -0.04
N PHE A 69 -2.54 9.29 -0.07
CA PHE A 69 -2.27 10.65 0.39
C PHE A 69 -2.30 11.66 -0.75
N GLY A 70 -2.57 11.21 -1.97
CA GLY A 70 -2.57 12.10 -3.12
C GLY A 70 -1.21 12.14 -3.79
N ASP A 71 -1.18 12.59 -5.04
CA ASP A 71 0.06 12.71 -5.81
C ASP A 71 0.84 11.42 -5.90
N SER A 72 0.12 10.31 -5.92
CA SER A 72 0.73 8.98 -6.01
C SER A 72 1.54 8.58 -4.78
N ASN A 73 1.28 9.22 -3.66
CA ASN A 73 1.89 8.81 -2.39
C ASN A 73 0.98 7.80 -1.74
N ILE A 74 1.39 6.55 -1.73
CA ILE A 74 0.55 5.43 -1.31
C ILE A 74 1.26 4.63 -0.24
N VAL A 75 0.52 4.28 0.81
CA VAL A 75 1.02 3.36 1.82
C VAL A 75 0.13 2.13 1.78
N LYS A 76 0.73 0.95 1.73
CA LYS A 76 -0.01 -0.30 1.84
C LYS A 76 0.41 -1.01 3.10
N VAL A 77 -0.57 -1.39 3.88
CA VAL A 77 -0.34 -2.06 5.15
C VAL A 77 -1.12 -3.37 5.11
N ARG A 78 -0.43 -4.49 5.19
CA ARG A 78 -1.06 -5.80 5.08
C ARG A 78 -0.61 -6.73 6.16
N SER A 79 -1.53 -7.60 6.58
CA SER A 79 -1.19 -8.67 7.49
C SER A 79 -0.61 -9.82 6.67
N ASP A 80 0.54 -10.33 7.08
CA ASP A 80 1.20 -11.40 6.33
C ASP A 80 1.93 -12.30 7.31
N ASN A 81 1.45 -13.54 7.42
CA ASN A 81 2.10 -14.56 8.28
C ASN A 81 2.35 -14.10 9.70
N GLY A 82 1.37 -13.48 10.28
CA GLY A 82 1.50 -13.09 11.69
C GLY A 82 2.20 -11.77 11.92
N ALA A 83 2.67 -11.14 10.87
CA ALA A 83 3.28 -9.83 11.00
C ALA A 83 2.54 -8.88 10.07
N THR A 84 2.81 -7.61 10.19
CA THR A 84 2.23 -6.61 9.33
C THR A 84 3.34 -6.10 8.41
N GLN A 85 3.06 -6.10 7.13
CA GLN A 85 4.01 -5.58 6.15
C GLN A 85 3.61 -4.15 5.81
N TYR A 86 4.56 -3.23 5.92
CA TYR A 86 4.33 -1.83 5.65
C TYR A 86 5.14 -1.43 4.43
N ARG A 87 4.49 -0.80 3.45
CA ARG A 87 5.17 -0.33 2.24
C ARG A 87 4.69 1.05 1.89
N PHE A 88 5.63 1.96 1.69
CA PHE A 88 5.32 3.31 1.28
C PHE A 88 5.90 3.55 -0.10
N TYR A 89 5.04 3.95 -1.03
CA TYR A 89 5.42 4.27 -2.40
C TYR A 89 5.31 5.77 -2.55
N ALA A 90 6.42 6.43 -2.73
CA ALA A 90 6.42 7.88 -2.84
C ALA A 90 6.17 8.28 -4.28
N GLY A 91 5.22 9.17 -4.45
CA GLY A 91 4.96 9.74 -5.76
C GLY A 91 5.78 11.00 -5.91
N LYS A 92 5.09 12.14 -6.07
CA LYS A 92 5.81 13.39 -6.18
C LYS A 92 6.31 13.82 -4.83
N ARG A 93 7.50 14.36 -4.80
CA ARG A 93 8.07 14.82 -3.56
C ARG A 93 7.81 16.29 -3.38
N HIS A 94 7.00 16.60 -2.40
CA HIS A 94 6.72 17.97 -2.03
C HIS A 94 7.02 18.12 -0.55
N VAL A 95 7.30 19.32 -0.14
CA VAL A 95 7.54 19.59 1.28
C VAL A 95 6.35 19.11 2.10
N SER A 96 5.16 19.25 1.54
CA SER A 96 3.95 18.92 2.28
C SER A 96 3.79 17.43 2.56
N ASN A 97 4.52 16.56 1.89
CA ASN A 97 4.38 15.12 2.15
C ASN A 97 5.70 14.45 2.56
N LEU A 98 6.71 15.24 2.88
CA LEU A 98 7.95 14.64 3.36
C LEU A 98 7.79 13.99 4.72
N TRP A 99 6.80 14.43 5.47
CA TRP A 99 6.56 13.87 6.79
C TRP A 99 6.21 12.39 6.77
N ILE A 100 5.71 11.89 5.63
CA ILE A 100 5.26 10.50 5.56
C ILE A 100 6.42 9.54 5.82
N GLY A 101 7.60 9.88 5.36
CA GLY A 101 8.76 9.03 5.60
C GLY A 101 9.07 8.90 7.09
N GLY A 102 8.99 10.00 7.82
CA GLY A 102 9.20 9.95 9.26
C GLY A 102 8.09 9.22 9.98
N ALA A 103 6.86 9.44 9.54
CA ALA A 103 5.71 8.75 10.13
C ALA A 103 5.82 7.25 9.94
N SER A 104 6.39 6.80 8.85
CA SER A 104 6.58 5.38 8.61
C SER A 104 7.38 4.74 9.74
N LYS A 105 8.40 5.43 10.22
CA LYS A 105 9.22 4.88 11.29
C LYS A 105 8.51 4.93 12.62
N THR A 106 7.68 5.93 12.83
CA THR A 106 6.94 6.06 14.07
C THR A 106 5.80 5.05 14.16
N CYS A 107 5.09 4.85 13.07
CA CYS A 107 3.88 4.04 13.09
C CYS A 107 4.12 2.58 12.79
N ALA A 108 5.19 2.26 12.09
CA ALA A 108 5.52 0.88 11.74
C ALA A 108 6.99 0.61 12.07
N PRO A 109 7.32 0.65 13.35
CA PRO A 109 8.72 0.50 13.75
C PRO A 109 9.24 -0.92 13.57
#